data_51e4bd67f41fbdbadb320d82f1fbe41b
#
_entry.id   51e4bd67f41fbdbadb320d82f1fbe41b
#
_cell.length_a   1.000
_cell.length_b   1.000
_cell.length_c   1.000
_cell.angle_alpha   90.00
_cell.angle_beta   90.00
_cell.angle_gamma   90.00
#
_symmetry.space_group_name_H-M   'P 1'
#
loop_
_entity.id
_entity.type
_entity.pdbx_description
1 polymer ?
#
loop_
_entity_poly.entity_id
_entity_poly.type
_entity_poly.pdbx_seq_one_letter_code
_entity_poly.pdbx_strand_id
1 'polypeptide(L)'
;APELPLDGCAGKIVSGFAWRYVGLCSAKEGEKLLGDNGKPLTRSVKIKFPGQMETPLKASVSEVTIDEATGLARFVITCEIINGDVLRLNRASAQIIVGETTGLRVPIDAIHYLKEDGTESETQGENYIPGVYVKYGNLARFCKIDPVDNDHPLVTDGEYRIVMPSSSDKTKTVSEVRLYDEI
;
A
#
# COMPACT_ATOMS: atom_id res chain seq x y z
N ALA A 1 -30.40 -5.18 -4.44
CA ALA A 1 -30.79 -5.80 -5.73
C ALA A 1 -31.61 -7.03 -5.42
N PRO A 2 -32.71 -7.29 -6.14
CA PRO A 2 -33.50 -8.50 -5.92
C PRO A 2 -32.61 -9.72 -6.20
N GLU A 3 -32.57 -10.65 -5.27
CA GLU A 3 -31.96 -11.96 -5.51
C GLU A 3 -32.86 -12.71 -6.49
N LEU A 4 -32.43 -12.81 -7.74
CA LEU A 4 -33.02 -13.70 -8.69
C LEU A 4 -32.65 -15.14 -8.31
N PRO A 5 -33.63 -16.05 -8.11
CA PRO A 5 -33.32 -17.45 -7.90
C PRO A 5 -32.60 -17.98 -9.15
N LEU A 6 -31.40 -18.53 -8.95
CA LEU A 6 -30.58 -19.07 -10.05
C LEU A 6 -31.10 -20.40 -10.63
N ASP A 7 -32.09 -20.99 -9.99
CA ASP A 7 -32.75 -22.19 -10.49
C ASP A 7 -33.60 -21.85 -11.74
N GLY A 8 -33.11 -22.35 -12.86
CA GLY A 8 -33.78 -22.19 -14.16
C GLY A 8 -33.23 -21.08 -15.06
N CYS A 9 -32.18 -20.38 -14.65
CA CYS A 9 -31.54 -19.36 -15.48
C CYS A 9 -30.58 -19.98 -16.51
N ALA A 10 -30.81 -19.72 -17.80
CA ALA A 10 -29.93 -20.15 -18.89
C ALA A 10 -28.59 -19.38 -18.95
N GLY A 11 -28.46 -18.25 -18.24
CA GLY A 11 -27.27 -17.45 -18.24
C GLY A 11 -27.44 -16.10 -17.53
N LYS A 12 -26.33 -15.35 -17.45
CA LYS A 12 -26.26 -14.00 -16.89
C LYS A 12 -25.88 -13.02 -18.00
N ILE A 13 -26.71 -11.99 -18.19
CA ILE A 13 -26.43 -10.90 -19.12
C ILE A 13 -25.95 -9.69 -18.27
N VAL A 14 -24.79 -9.17 -18.60
CA VAL A 14 -24.28 -7.93 -18.02
C VAL A 14 -24.44 -6.82 -19.04
N SER A 15 -25.27 -5.84 -18.73
CA SER A 15 -25.44 -4.63 -19.54
C SER A 15 -24.67 -3.48 -18.87
N GLY A 16 -23.68 -2.94 -19.54
CA GLY A 16 -22.89 -1.82 -19.05
C GLY A 16 -21.38 -2.07 -19.16
N PHE A 17 -20.62 -1.00 -18.93
CA PHE A 17 -19.17 -1.01 -19.08
C PHE A 17 -18.42 -1.00 -17.75
N ALA A 18 -19.14 -1.04 -16.63
CA ALA A 18 -18.55 -1.05 -15.29
C ALA A 18 -19.36 -1.94 -14.34
N TRP A 19 -18.68 -2.47 -13.35
CA TRP A 19 -19.27 -3.21 -12.25
C TRP A 19 -18.82 -2.61 -10.92
N ARG A 20 -19.55 -2.88 -9.87
CA ARG A 20 -19.29 -2.37 -8.53
C ARG A 20 -19.16 -3.52 -7.54
N TYR A 21 -18.12 -3.43 -6.73
CA TYR A 21 -17.94 -4.27 -5.56
C TYR A 21 -18.30 -3.47 -4.31
N VAL A 22 -19.18 -4.01 -3.50
CA VAL A 22 -19.56 -3.44 -2.21
C VAL A 22 -18.99 -4.35 -1.13
N GLY A 23 -18.15 -3.80 -0.26
CA GLY A 23 -17.50 -4.54 0.81
C GLY A 23 -17.69 -3.86 2.17
N LEU A 24 -17.43 -4.65 3.21
CA LEU A 24 -17.32 -4.20 4.59
C LEU A 24 -15.91 -4.53 5.10
N CYS A 25 -15.32 -3.62 5.85
CA CYS A 25 -14.05 -3.81 6.54
C CYS A 25 -14.08 -3.10 7.91
N SER A 26 -12.99 -3.17 8.66
CA SER A 26 -12.87 -2.36 9.87
C SER A 26 -12.78 -0.86 9.54
N ALA A 27 -13.20 0.02 10.45
CA ALA A 27 -13.09 1.46 10.28
C ALA A 27 -11.66 1.89 9.93
N LYS A 28 -10.65 1.33 10.62
CA LYS A 28 -9.22 1.58 10.37
C LYS A 28 -8.76 1.23 8.95
N GLU A 29 -9.31 0.15 8.36
CA GLU A 29 -9.03 -0.21 6.97
C GLU A 29 -9.78 0.69 6.00
N GLY A 30 -11.00 1.10 6.35
CA GLY A 30 -11.80 2.05 5.59
C GLY A 30 -11.14 3.42 5.46
N GLU A 31 -10.49 3.91 6.52
CA GLU A 31 -9.72 5.16 6.52
C GLU A 31 -8.63 5.19 5.46
N LYS A 32 -7.98 4.05 5.19
CA LYS A 32 -6.95 3.94 4.14
C LYS A 32 -7.50 4.14 2.73
N LEU A 33 -8.81 4.04 2.55
CA LEU A 33 -9.50 4.29 1.27
C LEU A 33 -9.93 5.75 1.13
N LEU A 34 -9.69 6.58 2.16
CA LEU A 34 -9.93 8.01 2.14
C LEU A 34 -8.61 8.75 1.90
N GLY A 35 -8.68 9.88 1.24
CA GLY A 35 -7.60 10.86 1.15
C GLY A 35 -7.62 11.81 2.34
N ASP A 36 -6.63 12.68 2.44
CA ASP A 36 -6.44 13.65 3.52
C ASP A 36 -7.62 14.62 3.69
N ASN A 37 -8.44 14.76 2.66
CA ASN A 37 -9.66 15.58 2.65
C ASN A 37 -10.92 14.84 3.14
N GLY A 38 -10.79 13.60 3.63
CA GLY A 38 -11.90 12.75 4.06
C GLY A 38 -12.81 12.24 2.93
N LYS A 39 -12.41 12.44 1.67
CA LYS A 39 -13.13 11.93 0.49
C LYS A 39 -12.47 10.63 -0.01
N PRO A 40 -13.19 9.81 -0.78
CA PRO A 40 -12.60 8.64 -1.41
C PRO A 40 -11.34 8.97 -2.19
N LEU A 41 -10.36 8.06 -2.18
CA LEU A 41 -9.10 8.23 -2.90
C LEU A 41 -9.35 8.53 -4.38
N THR A 42 -8.75 9.59 -4.90
CA THR A 42 -8.81 9.93 -6.32
C THR A 42 -7.87 9.09 -7.18
N ARG A 43 -6.82 8.54 -6.57
CA ARG A 43 -5.90 7.63 -7.25
C ARG A 43 -6.55 6.26 -7.48
N SER A 44 -6.15 5.60 -8.57
CA SER A 44 -6.59 4.23 -8.82
C SER A 44 -6.04 3.26 -7.79
N VAL A 45 -6.90 2.32 -7.41
CA VAL A 45 -6.54 1.17 -6.58
C VAL A 45 -6.56 -0.10 -7.43
N LYS A 46 -6.06 -1.22 -6.89
CA LYS A 46 -6.24 -2.51 -7.53
C LYS A 46 -7.14 -3.38 -6.66
N ILE A 47 -8.03 -4.16 -7.30
CA ILE A 47 -8.88 -5.15 -6.64
C ILE A 47 -8.48 -6.56 -7.08
N LYS A 48 -8.32 -7.47 -6.14
CA LYS A 48 -7.98 -8.86 -6.35
C LYS A 48 -8.95 -9.74 -5.57
N PHE A 49 -9.26 -10.92 -6.10
CA PHE A 49 -10.13 -11.91 -5.45
C PHE A 49 -9.34 -13.22 -5.25
N PRO A 50 -8.69 -13.39 -4.10
CA PRO A 50 -7.86 -14.55 -3.82
C PRO A 50 -8.64 -15.86 -4.01
N GLY A 51 -8.05 -16.82 -4.72
CA GLY A 51 -8.65 -18.11 -5.02
C GLY A 51 -9.69 -18.10 -6.14
N GLN A 52 -10.10 -16.95 -6.67
CA GLN A 52 -11.05 -16.84 -7.79
C GLN A 52 -10.44 -16.08 -8.98
N MET A 53 -9.76 -14.98 -8.71
CA MET A 53 -9.08 -14.18 -9.72
C MET A 53 -7.79 -13.62 -9.14
N GLU A 54 -6.68 -14.20 -9.54
CA GLU A 54 -5.35 -13.85 -9.00
C GLU A 54 -4.77 -12.58 -9.62
N THR A 55 -5.18 -12.23 -10.84
CA THR A 55 -4.73 -11.01 -11.52
C THR A 55 -5.47 -9.80 -10.96
N PRO A 56 -4.77 -8.84 -10.34
CA PRO A 56 -5.41 -7.62 -9.85
C PRO A 56 -5.95 -6.76 -10.99
N LEU A 57 -7.14 -6.22 -10.82
CA LEU A 57 -7.76 -5.29 -11.76
C LEU A 57 -7.67 -3.87 -11.25
N LYS A 58 -7.38 -2.93 -12.16
CA LYS A 58 -7.40 -1.50 -11.87
C LYS A 58 -8.84 -1.05 -11.61
N ALA A 59 -9.03 -0.30 -10.55
CA ALA A 59 -10.34 0.15 -10.10
C ALA A 59 -10.24 1.53 -9.41
N SER A 60 -11.38 2.12 -9.10
CA SER A 60 -11.48 3.37 -8.36
C SER A 60 -12.37 3.21 -7.12
N VAL A 61 -12.03 3.95 -6.06
CA VAL A 61 -12.87 4.04 -4.87
C VAL A 61 -13.98 5.04 -5.15
N SER A 62 -15.23 4.59 -5.12
CA SER A 62 -16.39 5.44 -5.43
C SER A 62 -17.04 6.01 -4.18
N GLU A 63 -17.10 5.24 -3.10
CA GLU A 63 -17.77 5.61 -1.88
C GLU A 63 -17.09 4.92 -0.69
N VAL A 64 -16.96 5.63 0.42
CA VAL A 64 -16.55 5.08 1.72
C VAL A 64 -17.42 5.72 2.79
N THR A 65 -18.05 4.90 3.61
CA THR A 65 -18.87 5.33 4.74
C THR A 65 -18.37 4.60 5.98
N ILE A 66 -17.91 5.34 6.98
CA ILE A 66 -17.45 4.79 8.26
C ILE A 66 -18.55 4.98 9.29
N ASP A 67 -18.91 3.92 9.96
CA ASP A 67 -19.83 3.91 11.08
C ASP A 67 -19.03 3.76 12.38
N GLU A 68 -18.85 4.85 13.09
CA GLU A 68 -18.11 4.88 14.35
C GLU A 68 -18.79 4.06 15.44
N ALA A 69 -20.12 3.93 15.41
CA ALA A 69 -20.86 3.17 16.42
C ALA A 69 -20.60 1.67 16.33
N THR A 70 -20.46 1.16 15.12
CA THR A 70 -20.19 -0.28 14.86
C THR A 70 -18.71 -0.58 14.67
N GLY A 71 -17.86 0.45 14.44
CA GLY A 71 -16.46 0.28 14.10
C GLY A 71 -16.21 -0.33 12.71
N LEU A 72 -17.23 -0.29 11.85
CA LEU A 72 -17.19 -0.85 10.50
C LEU A 72 -17.19 0.26 9.44
N ALA A 73 -16.58 -0.03 8.32
CA ALA A 73 -16.63 0.79 7.13
C ALA A 73 -17.25 0.01 5.97
N ARG A 74 -18.21 0.65 5.28
CA ARG A 74 -18.75 0.19 4.01
C ARG A 74 -18.04 0.94 2.89
N PHE A 75 -17.58 0.23 1.86
CA PHE A 75 -16.94 0.84 0.72
C PHE A 75 -17.50 0.31 -0.61
N VAL A 76 -17.38 1.12 -1.65
CA VAL A 76 -17.77 0.78 -3.01
C VAL A 76 -16.58 1.01 -3.94
N ILE A 77 -16.20 -0.05 -4.63
CA ILE A 77 -15.16 -0.02 -5.67
C ILE A 77 -15.82 -0.15 -7.02
N THR A 78 -15.48 0.73 -7.94
CA THR A 78 -15.93 0.66 -9.35
C THR A 78 -14.78 0.22 -10.25
N CYS A 79 -15.03 -0.76 -11.09
CA CYS A 79 -14.09 -1.29 -12.05
C CYS A 79 -14.73 -1.31 -13.45
N GLU A 80 -14.02 -0.77 -14.43
CA GLU A 80 -14.46 -0.72 -15.82
C GLU A 80 -13.97 -1.91 -16.66
N ILE A 81 -13.21 -2.81 -16.06
CA ILE A 81 -12.69 -4.00 -16.72
C ILE A 81 -13.66 -5.15 -16.49
N ILE A 82 -14.25 -5.66 -17.56
CA ILE A 82 -15.14 -6.83 -17.57
C ILE A 82 -14.48 -7.92 -18.40
N ASN A 83 -14.23 -9.06 -17.77
CA ASN A 83 -13.68 -10.25 -18.41
C ASN A 83 -14.44 -11.50 -17.92
N GLY A 84 -14.09 -12.67 -18.47
CA GLY A 84 -14.73 -13.94 -18.12
C GLY A 84 -14.63 -14.30 -16.64
N ASP A 85 -13.54 -13.92 -15.96
CA ASP A 85 -13.35 -14.21 -14.55
C ASP A 85 -14.25 -13.32 -13.68
N VAL A 86 -14.37 -12.02 -14.01
CA VAL A 86 -15.29 -11.11 -13.33
C VAL A 86 -16.73 -11.59 -13.43
N LEU A 87 -17.14 -12.13 -14.60
CA LEU A 87 -18.50 -12.63 -14.80
C LEU A 87 -18.81 -13.87 -13.94
N ARG A 88 -17.79 -14.60 -13.54
CA ARG A 88 -17.92 -15.78 -12.67
C ARG A 88 -17.92 -15.44 -11.18
N LEU A 89 -17.51 -14.21 -10.82
CA LEU A 89 -17.47 -13.79 -9.41
C LEU A 89 -18.88 -13.79 -8.82
N ASN A 90 -19.00 -14.41 -7.64
CA ASN A 90 -20.20 -14.39 -6.83
C ASN A 90 -19.77 -14.36 -5.36
N ARG A 91 -20.27 -13.39 -4.57
CA ARG A 91 -20.02 -13.24 -3.14
C ARG A 91 -18.58 -13.62 -2.75
N ALA A 92 -17.63 -12.85 -3.24
CA ALA A 92 -16.22 -13.11 -3.02
C ALA A 92 -15.62 -12.10 -2.05
N SER A 93 -14.69 -12.55 -1.21
CA SER A 93 -13.82 -11.66 -0.45
C SER A 93 -12.83 -11.02 -1.41
N ALA A 94 -12.66 -9.70 -1.29
CA ALA A 94 -11.72 -8.94 -2.10
C ALA A 94 -10.55 -8.43 -1.25
N GLN A 95 -9.40 -8.34 -1.88
CA GLN A 95 -8.24 -7.63 -1.38
C GLN A 95 -8.10 -6.33 -2.18
N ILE A 96 -8.11 -5.20 -1.48
CA ILE A 96 -7.92 -3.88 -2.09
C ILE A 96 -6.48 -3.44 -1.87
N ILE A 97 -5.76 -3.24 -2.98
CA ILE A 97 -4.37 -2.78 -2.97
C ILE A 97 -4.40 -1.28 -3.24
N VAL A 98 -4.18 -0.50 -2.19
CA VAL A 98 -4.28 0.97 -2.21
C VAL A 98 -3.01 1.62 -2.77
N GLY A 99 -1.87 0.96 -2.63
CA GLY A 99 -0.60 1.42 -3.15
C GLY A 99 0.39 0.27 -3.25
N GLU A 100 1.34 0.40 -4.15
CA GLU A 100 2.49 -0.47 -4.27
C GLU A 100 3.73 0.41 -4.13
N THR A 101 4.59 0.09 -3.19
CA THR A 101 5.87 0.76 -3.02
C THR A 101 6.97 -0.26 -3.29
N THR A 102 7.86 0.08 -4.19
CA THR A 102 9.04 -0.73 -4.48
C THR A 102 10.24 -0.12 -3.76
N GLY A 103 10.93 -0.91 -2.96
CA GLY A 103 12.08 -0.44 -2.20
C GLY A 103 12.78 -1.58 -1.48
N LEU A 104 13.83 -1.24 -0.74
CA LEU A 104 14.53 -2.16 0.14
C LEU A 104 13.82 -2.22 1.48
N ARG A 105 13.63 -3.42 2.01
CA ARG A 105 13.08 -3.63 3.35
C ARG A 105 14.23 -3.57 4.36
N VAL A 106 14.17 -2.62 5.27
CA VAL A 106 15.15 -2.43 6.34
C VAL A 106 14.45 -2.66 7.68
N PRO A 107 14.97 -3.52 8.56
CA PRO A 107 14.41 -3.69 9.90
C PRO A 107 14.38 -2.35 10.63
N ILE A 108 13.31 -2.07 11.35
CA ILE A 108 13.17 -0.80 12.09
C ILE A 108 14.26 -0.67 13.14
N ASP A 109 14.60 -1.77 13.80
CA ASP A 109 15.63 -1.81 14.85
C ASP A 109 17.06 -1.59 14.32
N ALA A 110 17.28 -1.71 12.99
CA ALA A 110 18.56 -1.41 12.36
C ALA A 110 18.67 0.04 11.92
N ILE A 111 17.65 0.86 12.12
CA ILE A 111 17.66 2.27 11.72
C ILE A 111 18.18 3.12 12.87
N HIS A 112 19.30 3.76 12.63
CA HIS A 112 19.94 4.71 13.53
C HIS A 112 19.79 6.13 13.02
N TYR A 113 19.85 7.09 13.92
CA TYR A 113 19.74 8.51 13.62
C TYR A 113 21.03 9.21 14.02
N LEU A 114 21.74 9.79 13.06
CA LEU A 114 23.04 10.41 13.26
C LEU A 114 22.99 11.91 12.94
N LYS A 115 23.52 12.75 13.82
CA LYS A 115 23.77 14.16 13.52
C LYS A 115 25.10 14.34 12.77
N GLU A 116 25.27 15.51 12.16
CA GLU A 116 26.52 15.89 11.50
C GLU A 116 27.73 15.91 12.47
N ASP A 117 27.49 16.13 13.75
CA ASP A 117 28.52 16.14 14.80
C ASP A 117 28.91 14.73 15.29
N GLY A 118 28.29 13.68 14.73
CA GLY A 118 28.51 12.30 15.12
C GLY A 118 27.67 11.82 16.32
N THR A 119 26.78 12.65 16.84
CA THR A 119 25.87 12.24 17.92
C THR A 119 24.82 11.28 17.39
N GLU A 120 24.71 10.12 18.01
CA GLU A 120 23.74 9.06 17.65
C GLU A 120 22.53 9.07 18.58
N SER A 121 21.36 8.71 18.05
CA SER A 121 20.11 8.52 18.79
C SER A 121 19.33 7.34 18.21
N GLU A 122 18.61 6.63 19.06
CA GLU A 122 17.66 5.59 18.64
C GLU A 122 16.32 6.17 18.17
N THR A 123 16.08 7.46 18.39
CA THR A 123 14.83 8.11 18.07
C THR A 123 15.05 9.27 17.09
N GLN A 124 14.09 9.43 16.19
CA GLN A 124 14.07 10.56 15.27
C GLN A 124 13.94 11.89 16.04
N GLY A 125 14.84 12.83 15.76
CA GLY A 125 14.84 14.19 16.31
C GLY A 125 15.14 15.22 15.24
N GLU A 126 15.02 16.51 15.59
CA GLU A 126 15.42 17.59 14.66
C GLU A 126 16.91 17.49 14.31
N ASN A 127 17.23 17.62 13.02
CA ASN A 127 18.57 17.54 12.46
C ASN A 127 19.28 16.17 12.57
N TYR A 128 18.54 15.10 12.79
CA TYR A 128 19.08 13.75 12.69
C TYR A 128 18.81 13.17 11.30
N ILE A 129 19.83 12.53 10.74
CA ILE A 129 19.79 11.84 9.45
C ILE A 129 19.56 10.35 9.72
N PRO A 130 18.47 9.75 9.22
CA PRO A 130 18.27 8.32 9.34
C PRO A 130 19.27 7.55 8.48
N GLY A 131 19.75 6.42 8.97
CA GLY A 131 20.66 5.55 8.25
C GLY A 131 20.78 4.18 8.88
N VAL A 132 21.55 3.33 8.26
CA VAL A 132 21.89 1.98 8.74
C VAL A 132 23.37 1.75 8.67
N TYR A 133 23.87 0.88 9.52
CA TYR A 133 25.26 0.43 9.43
C TYR A 133 25.36 -0.76 8.50
N VAL A 134 26.12 -0.60 7.42
CA VAL A 134 26.38 -1.64 6.43
C VAL A 134 27.79 -2.19 6.64
N LYS A 135 27.92 -3.51 6.61
CA LYS A 135 29.18 -4.18 6.76
C LYS A 135 30.02 -4.10 5.47
N TYR A 136 31.20 -3.55 5.60
CA TYR A 136 32.22 -3.52 4.57
C TYR A 136 33.49 -4.24 5.05
N GLY A 137 33.61 -5.52 4.73
CA GLY A 137 34.69 -6.36 5.26
C GLY A 137 34.62 -6.46 6.79
N ASN A 138 35.62 -5.91 7.52
CA ASN A 138 35.64 -5.88 8.97
C ASN A 138 35.21 -4.53 9.58
N LEU A 139 34.67 -3.63 8.77
CA LEU A 139 34.23 -2.30 9.20
C LEU A 139 32.72 -2.15 8.99
N ALA A 140 32.10 -1.43 9.91
CA ALA A 140 30.73 -0.94 9.73
C ALA A 140 30.79 0.51 9.21
N ARG A 141 30.01 0.78 8.17
CA ARG A 141 29.87 2.11 7.60
C ARG A 141 28.44 2.57 7.72
N PHE A 142 28.24 3.78 8.25
CA PHE A 142 26.93 4.40 8.26
C PHE A 142 26.53 4.81 6.84
N CYS A 143 25.41 4.28 6.36
CA CYS A 143 24.82 4.57 5.07
C CYS A 143 23.49 5.28 5.29
N LYS A 144 23.35 6.49 4.76
CA LYS A 144 22.11 7.24 4.84
C LYS A 144 21.00 6.49 4.12
N ILE A 145 19.84 6.41 4.75
CA ILE A 145 18.62 6.03 4.08
C ILE A 145 17.86 7.30 3.73
N ASP A 146 17.12 7.25 2.63
CA ASP A 146 16.44 8.42 2.11
C ASP A 146 15.60 9.08 3.22
N PRO A 147 15.92 10.32 3.62
CA PRO A 147 15.02 11.06 4.48
C PRO A 147 13.79 11.32 3.62
N VAL A 148 12.74 10.64 3.93
CA VAL A 148 11.40 10.89 3.49
C VAL A 148 11.28 12.18 2.69
N ASP A 149 11.06 12.05 1.41
CA ASP A 149 10.36 13.08 0.67
C ASP A 149 9.04 13.34 1.43
N ASN A 150 8.71 14.60 1.74
CA ASN A 150 7.51 14.94 2.49
C ASN A 150 6.22 14.39 1.83
N ASP A 151 6.30 14.06 0.54
CA ASP A 151 5.23 13.44 -0.24
C ASP A 151 5.17 11.90 -0.10
N HIS A 152 6.22 11.25 0.42
CA HIS A 152 6.30 9.80 0.57
C HIS A 152 6.88 9.43 1.95
N PRO A 153 6.08 9.47 3.02
CA PRO A 153 6.53 9.03 4.33
C PRO A 153 7.06 7.60 4.24
N LEU A 154 8.17 7.32 4.94
CA LEU A 154 8.79 5.99 5.01
C LEU A 154 7.69 4.96 5.29
N VAL A 155 7.34 4.18 4.27
CA VAL A 155 6.27 3.20 4.36
C VAL A 155 6.73 2.11 5.32
N THR A 156 5.99 1.91 6.39
CA THR A 156 6.24 0.83 7.34
C THR A 156 5.39 -0.39 6.97
N ASP A 157 6.03 -1.54 6.95
CA ASP A 157 5.38 -2.85 6.84
C ASP A 157 5.60 -3.59 8.16
N GLY A 158 4.92 -3.13 9.22
CA GLY A 158 5.07 -3.70 10.56
C GLY A 158 6.46 -3.52 11.14
N GLU A 159 7.30 -4.54 11.02
CA GLU A 159 8.66 -4.59 11.57
C GLU A 159 9.74 -3.98 10.66
N TYR A 160 9.36 -3.58 9.44
CA TYR A 160 10.29 -3.08 8.43
C TYR A 160 9.88 -1.71 7.92
N ARG A 161 10.88 -0.91 7.56
CA ARG A 161 10.69 0.28 6.73
C ARG A 161 11.12 -0.01 5.30
N ILE A 162 10.37 0.56 4.36
CA ILE A 162 10.70 0.47 2.94
C ILE A 162 11.45 1.75 2.56
N VAL A 163 12.70 1.59 2.13
CA VAL A 163 13.57 2.67 1.71
C VAL A 163 13.90 2.54 0.22
N MET A 164 14.07 3.66 -0.45
CA MET A 164 14.46 3.63 -1.86
C MET A 164 15.90 3.16 -2.00
N PRO A 165 16.20 2.24 -2.93
CA PRO A 165 17.58 1.83 -3.18
C PRO A 165 18.41 2.99 -3.74
N SER A 166 19.74 2.93 -3.56
CA SER A 166 20.63 3.94 -4.14
C SER A 166 20.44 4.02 -5.66
N SER A 167 20.25 5.24 -6.17
CA SER A 167 20.10 5.51 -7.61
C SER A 167 21.42 6.04 -8.17
N SER A 168 21.72 5.73 -9.42
CA SER A 168 22.81 6.34 -10.16
C SER A 168 22.55 7.80 -10.56
N ASP A 169 21.33 8.27 -10.37
CA ASP A 169 20.91 9.64 -10.71
C ASP A 169 21.25 10.59 -9.54
N LYS A 170 22.30 11.36 -9.69
CA LYS A 170 22.84 12.28 -8.68
C LYS A 170 21.93 13.49 -8.37
N THR A 171 20.82 13.64 -9.07
CA THR A 171 19.89 14.78 -8.89
C THR A 171 18.80 14.49 -7.85
N LYS A 172 18.68 13.24 -7.41
CA LYS A 172 17.75 12.85 -6.34
C LYS A 172 18.51 12.55 -5.06
N THR A 173 18.01 13.02 -3.94
CA THR A 173 18.47 12.62 -2.61
C THR A 173 18.18 11.13 -2.46
N VAL A 174 19.20 10.30 -2.41
CA VAL A 174 19.05 8.86 -2.57
C VAL A 174 19.70 8.16 -1.40
N SER A 175 19.03 7.14 -0.91
CA SER A 175 19.60 6.18 0.02
C SER A 175 20.95 5.64 -0.49
N GLU A 176 21.93 5.53 0.37
CA GLU A 176 23.25 4.96 0.04
C GLU A 176 23.23 3.43 0.12
N VAL A 177 22.14 2.83 0.57
CA VAL A 177 21.97 1.37 0.76
C VAL A 177 21.63 0.70 -0.58
N ARG A 178 22.26 -0.44 -0.83
CA ARG A 178 22.07 -1.24 -2.04
C ARG A 178 21.40 -2.57 -1.73
N LEU A 179 20.84 -3.17 -2.74
CA LEU A 179 20.34 -4.55 -2.65
C LEU A 179 21.53 -5.49 -2.34
N TYR A 180 21.33 -6.37 -1.36
CA TYR A 180 22.32 -7.32 -0.81
C TYR A 180 23.40 -6.72 0.10
N ASP A 181 23.29 -5.48 0.54
CA ASP A 181 24.12 -4.98 1.64
C ASP A 181 23.79 -5.75 2.93
N GLU A 182 24.81 -6.17 3.66
CA GLU A 182 24.67 -6.84 4.95
C GLU A 182 24.56 -5.75 6.03
N ILE A 183 23.37 -5.67 6.66
CA ILE A 183 23.02 -4.68 7.69
C ILE A 183 23.15 -5.30 9.07
#